data_bead795d17d51340821c663639b890a0
#
_entry.id   bead795d17d51340821c663639b890a0
#
_cell.length_a   1.000
_cell.length_b   1.000
_cell.length_c   1.000
_cell.angle_alpha   90.00
_cell.angle_beta   90.00
_cell.angle_gamma   90.00
#
_symmetry.space_group_name_H-M   'P 1'
#
loop_
_entity.id
_entity.type
_entity.pdbx_description
1 polymer ?
#
loop_
_entity_poly.entity_id
_entity_poly.type
_entity_poly.pdbx_seq_one_letter_code
_entity_poly.pdbx_strand_id
1 'polypeptide(L)'
;DTEFGDEMICLDIGVHVDGYIADAAVTVDHTDNDDLVAAAEDALEAAVDAVGPGVDTGDVGAEIEAAIDGYGYTPILNLTGHGVERYDAHTGPSIPNRAVDRGVELEVGDVLAIEPFATDGRGKVGEGRAEEIYEQVGDGSIRDRRARQVMEEINEFDDLPFAERWLDSSRSAMALRTLKNAGIVKGYPVLKESDGQLISQAEHTMIVTEDGCEVTTAGIH
;
A
#
# COMPACT_ATOMS: atom_id res chain seq x y z
N ASP A 1 -0.72 -25.37 -1.64
CA ASP A 1 0.43 -24.58 -2.09
C ASP A 1 0.20 -24.28 -3.57
N THR A 2 0.20 -23.01 -3.94
CA THR A 2 0.13 -22.58 -5.35
C THR A 2 1.56 -22.32 -5.82
N GLU A 3 1.94 -22.89 -6.95
CA GLU A 3 3.20 -22.55 -7.61
C GLU A 3 2.93 -21.37 -8.56
N PHE A 4 3.81 -20.38 -8.55
CA PHE A 4 3.79 -19.30 -9.53
C PHE A 4 4.25 -19.84 -10.89
N GLY A 5 3.54 -19.43 -11.95
CA GLY A 5 3.83 -19.81 -13.34
C GLY A 5 4.22 -18.58 -14.17
N ASP A 6 3.64 -18.48 -15.35
CA ASP A 6 3.81 -17.33 -16.25
C ASP A 6 2.85 -16.20 -15.78
N GLU A 7 3.20 -15.54 -14.68
CA GLU A 7 2.38 -14.51 -14.02
C GLU A 7 3.23 -13.29 -13.70
N MET A 8 2.60 -12.13 -13.63
CA MET A 8 3.14 -10.93 -12.99
C MET A 8 2.75 -10.94 -11.52
N ILE A 9 3.71 -10.77 -10.63
CA ILE A 9 3.54 -10.89 -9.17
C ILE A 9 4.01 -9.61 -8.51
N CYS A 10 3.11 -8.93 -7.80
CA CYS A 10 3.50 -7.85 -6.90
C CYS A 10 3.77 -8.43 -5.51
N LEU A 11 4.94 -8.13 -4.96
CA LEU A 11 5.33 -8.40 -3.59
C LEU A 11 5.32 -7.08 -2.84
N ASP A 12 4.35 -6.93 -1.95
CA ASP A 12 4.14 -5.74 -1.14
C ASP A 12 4.30 -6.15 0.33
N ILE A 13 5.23 -5.51 1.05
CA ILE A 13 5.70 -5.96 2.35
C ILE A 13 5.87 -4.78 3.31
N GLY A 14 4.99 -4.71 4.30
CA GLY A 14 5.15 -3.85 5.47
C GLY A 14 5.87 -4.59 6.62
N VAL A 15 6.88 -3.99 7.20
CA VAL A 15 7.63 -4.51 8.36
C VAL A 15 7.80 -3.42 9.41
N HIS A 16 7.73 -3.76 10.68
CA HIS A 16 8.02 -2.79 11.74
C HIS A 16 9.00 -3.31 12.80
N VAL A 17 9.71 -2.38 13.44
CA VAL A 17 10.50 -2.62 14.66
C VAL A 17 10.10 -1.55 15.68
N ASP A 18 9.54 -1.97 16.81
CA ASP A 18 9.02 -1.05 17.83
C ASP A 18 8.04 0.00 17.28
N GLY A 19 7.25 -0.38 16.24
CA GLY A 19 6.29 0.48 15.57
C GLY A 19 6.86 1.40 14.48
N TYR A 20 8.16 1.47 14.28
CA TYR A 20 8.75 2.14 13.13
C TYR A 20 8.62 1.25 11.91
N ILE A 21 7.87 1.72 10.92
CA ILE A 21 7.42 0.94 9.76
C ILE A 21 8.33 1.23 8.57
N ALA A 22 8.63 0.16 7.83
CA ALA A 22 9.17 0.20 6.48
C ALA A 22 8.17 -0.51 5.56
N ASP A 23 7.71 0.19 4.52
CA ASP A 23 6.78 -0.30 3.51
C ASP A 23 7.47 -0.27 2.16
N ALA A 24 7.40 -1.36 1.41
CA ALA A 24 8.07 -1.47 0.13
C ALA A 24 7.40 -2.52 -0.76
N ALA A 25 7.31 -2.21 -2.05
CA ALA A 25 6.81 -3.17 -3.03
C ALA A 25 7.69 -3.26 -4.28
N VAL A 26 7.69 -4.46 -4.87
CA VAL A 26 8.30 -4.72 -6.17
C VAL A 26 7.37 -5.60 -7.00
N THR A 27 7.36 -5.39 -8.31
CA THR A 27 6.68 -6.28 -9.25
C THR A 27 7.70 -7.13 -9.97
N VAL A 28 7.50 -8.46 -9.94
CA VAL A 28 8.30 -9.44 -10.68
C VAL A 28 7.46 -9.95 -11.83
N ASP A 29 7.96 -9.81 -13.06
CA ASP A 29 7.29 -10.30 -14.26
C ASP A 29 7.92 -11.61 -14.78
N HIS A 30 7.04 -12.57 -15.09
CA HIS A 30 7.39 -13.81 -15.76
C HIS A 30 6.69 -13.95 -17.12
N THR A 31 6.20 -12.83 -17.70
CA THR A 31 5.25 -12.84 -18.84
C THR A 31 5.59 -11.90 -20.00
N ASP A 32 6.79 -11.39 -20.13
CA ASP A 32 7.21 -10.45 -21.19
C ASP A 32 6.52 -9.04 -21.10
N ASN A 33 6.23 -8.52 -19.89
CA ASN A 33 5.69 -7.18 -19.66
C ASN A 33 6.69 -6.27 -18.93
N ASP A 34 7.97 -6.41 -19.22
CA ASP A 34 9.08 -5.65 -18.59
C ASP A 34 8.85 -4.13 -18.65
N ASP A 35 8.28 -3.61 -19.75
CA ASP A 35 7.98 -2.17 -19.89
C ASP A 35 6.92 -1.68 -18.89
N LEU A 36 5.97 -2.53 -18.49
CA LEU A 36 4.98 -2.18 -17.48
C LEU A 36 5.59 -2.16 -16.07
N VAL A 37 6.53 -3.06 -15.79
CA VAL A 37 7.30 -3.04 -14.54
C VAL A 37 8.16 -1.79 -14.49
N ALA A 38 8.94 -1.52 -15.55
CA ALA A 38 9.80 -0.34 -15.65
C ALA A 38 9.00 0.97 -15.50
N ALA A 39 7.76 1.02 -16.00
CA ALA A 39 6.93 2.22 -15.85
C ALA A 39 6.61 2.56 -14.37
N ALA A 40 6.40 1.58 -13.53
CA ALA A 40 6.19 1.81 -12.09
C ALA A 40 7.51 2.13 -11.37
N GLU A 41 8.61 1.46 -11.73
CA GLU A 41 9.93 1.70 -11.14
C GLU A 41 10.45 3.10 -11.48
N ASP A 42 10.41 3.51 -12.75
CA ASP A 42 10.83 4.84 -13.18
C ASP A 42 9.94 5.95 -12.59
N ALA A 43 8.64 5.66 -12.39
CA ALA A 43 7.74 6.59 -11.73
C ALA A 43 8.07 6.75 -10.24
N LEU A 44 8.50 5.69 -9.57
CA LEU A 44 9.00 5.75 -8.20
C LEU A 44 10.31 6.55 -8.11
N GLU A 45 11.25 6.34 -9.05
CA GLU A 45 12.50 7.12 -9.12
C GLU A 45 12.20 8.61 -9.35
N ALA A 46 11.29 8.94 -10.28
CA ALA A 46 10.86 10.31 -10.51
C ALA A 46 10.22 10.96 -9.27
N ALA A 47 9.41 10.20 -8.52
CA ALA A 47 8.83 10.67 -7.27
C ALA A 47 9.91 10.93 -6.20
N VAL A 48 10.88 10.03 -6.03
CA VAL A 48 12.01 10.21 -5.09
C VAL A 48 12.80 11.47 -5.42
N ASP A 49 13.07 11.73 -6.70
CA ASP A 49 13.79 12.92 -7.16
C ASP A 49 12.98 14.22 -6.92
N ALA A 50 11.66 14.15 -6.93
CA ALA A 50 10.77 15.28 -6.72
C ALA A 50 10.52 15.59 -5.25
N VAL A 51 10.63 14.62 -4.33
CA VAL A 51 10.31 14.78 -2.91
C VAL A 51 11.33 15.69 -2.22
N GLY A 52 10.82 16.69 -1.51
CA GLY A 52 11.63 17.57 -0.68
C GLY A 52 10.76 18.53 0.13
N PRO A 53 11.36 19.26 1.08
CA PRO A 53 10.61 20.18 1.93
C PRO A 53 10.02 21.33 1.10
N GLY A 54 8.73 21.63 1.34
CA GLY A 54 7.99 22.65 0.61
C GLY A 54 7.41 22.21 -0.74
N VAL A 55 7.62 20.96 -1.15
CA VAL A 55 7.03 20.41 -2.38
C VAL A 55 5.58 20.01 -2.08
N ASP A 56 4.66 20.32 -3.00
CA ASP A 56 3.26 19.90 -2.91
C ASP A 56 3.13 18.44 -3.38
N THR A 57 2.38 17.61 -2.65
CA THR A 57 2.18 16.18 -3.01
C THR A 57 1.53 16.01 -4.39
N GLY A 58 0.82 17.03 -4.89
CA GLY A 58 0.28 17.04 -6.24
C GLY A 58 1.35 17.21 -7.31
N ASP A 59 2.45 17.92 -7.01
CA ASP A 59 3.60 18.04 -7.92
C ASP A 59 4.35 16.71 -8.00
N VAL A 60 4.52 15.98 -6.87
CA VAL A 60 5.05 14.61 -6.87
C VAL A 60 4.16 13.70 -7.73
N GLY A 61 2.84 13.79 -7.57
CA GLY A 61 1.89 13.03 -8.39
C GLY A 61 1.98 13.36 -9.88
N ALA A 62 2.33 14.59 -10.26
CA ALA A 62 2.53 14.97 -11.65
C ALA A 62 3.77 14.30 -12.28
N GLU A 63 4.86 14.15 -11.52
CA GLU A 63 6.04 13.42 -11.99
C GLU A 63 5.77 11.93 -12.14
N ILE A 64 5.02 11.32 -11.19
CA ILE A 64 4.58 9.92 -11.31
C ILE A 64 3.74 9.71 -12.59
N GLU A 65 2.73 10.58 -12.80
CA GLU A 65 1.86 10.50 -13.99
C GLU A 65 2.67 10.64 -15.28
N ALA A 66 3.58 11.61 -15.33
CA ALA A 66 4.40 11.88 -16.52
C ALA A 66 5.34 10.70 -16.85
N ALA A 67 5.92 10.05 -15.85
CA ALA A 67 6.76 8.87 -16.05
C ALA A 67 5.96 7.69 -16.61
N ILE A 68 4.81 7.35 -16.01
CA ILE A 68 3.95 6.25 -16.48
C ILE A 68 3.41 6.52 -17.88
N ASP A 69 2.93 7.75 -18.15
CA ASP A 69 2.43 8.17 -19.48
C ASP A 69 3.54 8.07 -20.54
N GLY A 70 4.80 8.30 -20.16
CA GLY A 70 5.96 8.17 -21.05
C GLY A 70 6.13 6.77 -21.64
N TYR A 71 5.70 5.74 -20.93
CA TYR A 71 5.64 4.35 -21.40
C TYR A 71 4.36 4.01 -22.18
N GLY A 72 3.36 4.91 -22.18
CA GLY A 72 2.05 4.69 -22.83
C GLY A 72 1.08 3.90 -21.95
N TYR A 73 1.37 3.76 -20.67
CA TYR A 73 0.48 3.16 -19.67
C TYR A 73 -0.33 4.23 -18.92
N THR A 74 -1.18 3.81 -18.03
CA THR A 74 -2.06 4.69 -17.25
C THR A 74 -1.79 4.50 -15.75
N PRO A 75 -1.63 5.56 -14.93
CA PRO A 75 -1.55 5.42 -13.49
C PRO A 75 -2.89 4.98 -12.89
N ILE A 76 -2.87 4.23 -11.78
CA ILE A 76 -4.09 3.94 -11.02
C ILE A 76 -4.49 5.18 -10.20
N LEU A 77 -5.57 5.83 -10.58
CA LEU A 77 -5.99 7.13 -10.07
C LEU A 77 -6.62 7.12 -8.68
N ASN A 78 -7.07 5.97 -8.21
CA ASN A 78 -7.77 5.81 -6.93
C ASN A 78 -6.99 4.98 -5.90
N LEU A 79 -5.69 4.80 -6.13
CA LEU A 79 -4.70 4.40 -5.15
C LEU A 79 -3.70 5.54 -4.98
N THR A 80 -3.16 5.68 -3.80
CA THR A 80 -2.25 6.77 -3.46
C THR A 80 -1.21 6.28 -2.47
N GLY A 81 0.00 6.77 -2.53
CA GLY A 81 0.91 6.74 -1.42
C GLY A 81 0.36 7.48 -0.20
N HIS A 82 0.99 7.34 0.93
CA HIS A 82 0.51 7.81 2.23
C HIS A 82 1.65 8.20 3.17
N GLY A 83 1.29 8.94 4.23
CA GLY A 83 2.17 9.13 5.36
C GLY A 83 2.26 7.85 6.20
N VAL A 84 3.35 7.74 6.95
CA VAL A 84 3.61 6.63 7.86
C VAL A 84 3.98 7.18 9.23
N GLU A 85 3.31 6.72 10.28
CA GLU A 85 3.62 7.07 11.66
C GLU A 85 3.94 5.84 12.49
N ARG A 86 4.40 6.05 13.71
CA ARG A 86 4.71 4.94 14.60
C ARG A 86 3.44 4.17 14.98
N TYR A 87 3.38 2.87 14.66
CA TYR A 87 2.21 1.99 14.80
C TYR A 87 0.99 2.42 13.96
N ASP A 88 1.16 3.27 12.96
CA ASP A 88 0.10 3.65 12.04
C ASP A 88 0.65 3.63 10.60
N ALA A 89 0.24 2.64 9.83
CA ALA A 89 0.77 2.40 8.50
C ALA A 89 0.19 3.38 7.45
N HIS A 90 -0.98 3.96 7.69
CA HIS A 90 -1.69 4.74 6.68
C HIS A 90 -2.16 6.09 7.24
N THR A 91 -1.26 7.04 7.34
CA THR A 91 -1.57 8.40 7.77
C THR A 91 -1.60 9.39 6.61
N GLY A 92 -1.88 10.67 6.87
CA GLY A 92 -1.61 11.74 5.93
C GLY A 92 -0.13 12.14 5.90
N PRO A 93 0.33 12.82 4.87
CA PRO A 93 -0.44 13.21 3.69
C PRO A 93 -0.66 12.07 2.69
N SER A 94 -1.66 12.22 1.80
CA SER A 94 -1.83 11.32 0.65
C SER A 94 -0.99 11.81 -0.52
N ILE A 95 -0.28 10.89 -1.18
CA ILE A 95 0.53 11.17 -2.37
C ILE A 95 -0.19 10.57 -3.59
N PRO A 96 -0.83 11.39 -4.44
CA PRO A 96 -1.58 10.89 -5.58
C PRO A 96 -0.65 10.33 -6.67
N ASN A 97 -1.15 9.37 -7.47
CA ASN A 97 -0.45 8.85 -8.64
C ASN A 97 -0.68 9.70 -9.91
N ARG A 98 -1.13 10.92 -9.75
CA ARG A 98 -1.39 11.87 -10.84
C ARG A 98 -1.30 13.30 -10.36
N ALA A 99 -1.20 14.23 -11.31
CA ALA A 99 -1.35 15.66 -11.04
C ALA A 99 -2.70 15.99 -10.38
N VAL A 100 -2.67 16.80 -9.34
CA VAL A 100 -3.85 17.38 -8.68
C VAL A 100 -3.64 18.87 -8.46
N ASP A 101 -4.72 19.65 -8.50
CA ASP A 101 -4.63 21.13 -8.38
C ASP A 101 -4.13 21.59 -7.00
N ARG A 102 -4.31 20.78 -5.98
CA ARG A 102 -3.89 21.08 -4.60
C ARG A 102 -3.62 19.77 -3.87
N GLY A 103 -2.41 19.65 -3.39
CA GLY A 103 -1.97 18.62 -2.46
C GLY A 103 -1.71 19.21 -1.07
N VAL A 104 -0.74 18.62 -0.40
CA VAL A 104 -0.24 19.03 0.91
C VAL A 104 1.25 19.34 0.75
N GLU A 105 1.70 20.45 1.29
CA GLU A 105 3.13 20.80 1.31
C GLU A 105 3.88 19.88 2.27
N LEU A 106 4.94 19.24 1.79
CA LEU A 106 5.77 18.33 2.56
C LEU A 106 6.69 19.09 3.52
N GLU A 107 6.86 18.59 4.73
CA GLU A 107 7.70 19.15 5.77
C GLU A 107 8.88 18.21 6.09
N VAL A 108 9.99 18.80 6.56
CA VAL A 108 11.14 18.01 7.03
C VAL A 108 10.71 17.09 8.19
N GLY A 109 10.98 15.81 8.05
CA GLY A 109 10.62 14.78 9.02
C GLY A 109 9.35 13.99 8.68
N ASP A 110 8.62 14.39 7.62
CA ASP A 110 7.54 13.54 7.10
C ASP A 110 8.10 12.19 6.66
N VAL A 111 7.43 11.12 7.04
CA VAL A 111 7.72 9.77 6.59
C VAL A 111 6.63 9.34 5.63
N LEU A 112 7.02 8.96 4.43
CA LEU A 112 6.11 8.70 3.33
C LEU A 112 6.35 7.30 2.76
N ALA A 113 5.29 6.58 2.44
CA ALA A 113 5.28 5.45 1.54
C ALA A 113 4.77 5.95 0.18
N ILE A 114 5.61 5.89 -0.84
CA ILE A 114 5.26 6.32 -2.20
C ILE A 114 5.22 5.10 -3.09
N GLU A 115 4.05 4.86 -3.70
CA GLU A 115 3.69 3.61 -4.37
C GLU A 115 3.00 3.87 -5.72
N PRO A 116 3.75 4.18 -6.78
CA PRO A 116 3.20 4.25 -8.12
C PRO A 116 2.62 2.92 -8.59
N PHE A 117 1.42 2.98 -9.19
CA PHE A 117 0.78 1.86 -9.86
C PHE A 117 0.57 2.18 -11.32
N ALA A 118 1.17 1.41 -12.21
CA ALA A 118 0.96 1.49 -13.64
C ALA A 118 0.07 0.35 -14.15
N THR A 119 -0.81 0.61 -15.13
CA THR A 119 -1.68 -0.40 -15.75
C THR A 119 -1.80 -0.23 -17.25
N ASP A 120 -2.02 -1.32 -17.96
CA ASP A 120 -2.47 -1.34 -19.35
C ASP A 120 -3.99 -1.13 -19.48
N GLY A 121 -4.68 -0.93 -18.36
CA GLY A 121 -6.13 -0.75 -18.26
C GLY A 121 -6.58 0.70 -18.25
N ARG A 122 -7.63 0.97 -17.44
CA ARG A 122 -8.30 2.27 -17.36
C ARG A 122 -7.81 3.17 -16.22
N GLY A 123 -6.84 2.73 -15.47
CA GLY A 123 -6.31 3.47 -14.32
C GLY A 123 -7.25 3.53 -13.12
N LYS A 124 -8.08 2.51 -12.92
CA LYS A 124 -8.99 2.48 -11.77
C LYS A 124 -9.26 1.06 -11.28
N VAL A 125 -9.00 0.81 -10.01
CA VAL A 125 -9.35 -0.43 -9.34
C VAL A 125 -10.72 -0.33 -8.66
N GLY A 126 -11.38 -1.47 -8.57
CA GLY A 126 -12.61 -1.68 -7.81
C GLY A 126 -12.42 -2.73 -6.73
N GLU A 127 -13.30 -2.73 -5.74
CA GLU A 127 -13.27 -3.68 -4.64
C GLU A 127 -13.80 -5.06 -5.07
N GLY A 128 -13.00 -6.10 -4.82
CA GLY A 128 -13.40 -7.49 -4.91
C GLY A 128 -14.22 -7.94 -3.70
N ARG A 129 -14.55 -9.23 -3.66
CA ARG A 129 -15.36 -9.82 -2.56
C ARG A 129 -14.50 -10.46 -1.47
N ALA A 130 -13.27 -10.82 -1.78
CA ALA A 130 -12.36 -11.45 -0.84
C ALA A 130 -11.68 -10.38 0.03
N GLU A 131 -11.54 -10.68 1.30
CA GLU A 131 -10.76 -9.90 2.27
C GLU A 131 -9.84 -10.87 2.96
N GLU A 132 -8.57 -10.59 2.95
CA GLU A 132 -7.54 -11.44 3.56
C GLU A 132 -6.68 -10.67 4.56
N ILE A 133 -6.72 -9.33 4.46
CA ILE A 133 -6.03 -8.39 5.36
C ILE A 133 -7.06 -7.67 6.21
N TYR A 134 -6.76 -7.51 7.47
CA TYR A 134 -7.61 -6.87 8.46
C TYR A 134 -6.80 -5.94 9.37
N GLU A 135 -7.49 -5.01 10.00
CA GLU A 135 -6.91 -4.06 10.95
C GLU A 135 -7.88 -3.82 12.10
N GLN A 136 -7.37 -3.71 13.32
CA GLN A 136 -8.17 -3.27 14.46
C GLN A 136 -8.38 -1.76 14.37
N VAL A 137 -9.65 -1.32 14.34
CA VAL A 137 -10.01 0.10 14.19
C VAL A 137 -10.88 0.60 15.33
N GLY A 138 -11.12 -0.22 16.34
CA GLY A 138 -11.95 0.17 17.47
C GLY A 138 -11.86 -0.76 18.66
N ASP A 139 -12.23 -0.21 19.81
CA ASP A 139 -12.36 -0.92 21.06
C ASP A 139 -13.82 -1.26 21.32
N GLY A 140 -14.13 -2.51 21.56
CA GLY A 140 -15.48 -2.93 21.84
C GLY A 140 -15.56 -4.20 22.67
N SER A 141 -16.57 -4.30 23.54
CA SER A 141 -16.84 -5.55 24.23
C SER A 141 -17.65 -6.48 23.34
N ILE A 142 -17.14 -7.66 23.08
CA ILE A 142 -17.82 -8.70 22.31
C ILE A 142 -18.29 -9.82 23.22
N ARG A 143 -19.54 -10.28 23.04
CA ARG A 143 -20.11 -11.37 23.85
C ARG A 143 -19.72 -12.76 23.33
N ASP A 144 -19.44 -12.85 22.04
CA ASP A 144 -19.03 -14.11 21.42
C ASP A 144 -17.68 -14.57 21.95
N ARG A 145 -17.61 -15.80 22.46
CA ARG A 145 -16.40 -16.35 23.08
C ARG A 145 -15.26 -16.52 22.06
N ARG A 146 -15.61 -16.89 20.81
CA ARG A 146 -14.60 -17.13 19.77
C ARG A 146 -14.03 -15.82 19.28
N ALA A 147 -14.90 -14.82 19.07
CA ALA A 147 -14.43 -13.48 18.69
C ALA A 147 -13.51 -12.89 19.75
N ARG A 148 -13.76 -13.13 21.06
CA ARG A 148 -12.84 -12.70 22.13
C ARG A 148 -11.48 -13.39 22.07
N GLN A 149 -11.47 -14.69 21.76
CA GLN A 149 -10.22 -15.44 21.63
C GLN A 149 -9.39 -14.90 20.44
N VAL A 150 -10.03 -14.62 19.30
CA VAL A 150 -9.37 -14.03 18.13
C VAL A 150 -8.89 -12.60 18.44
N MET A 151 -9.63 -11.83 19.24
CA MET A 151 -9.16 -10.51 19.68
C MET A 151 -7.89 -10.56 20.52
N GLU A 152 -7.69 -11.62 21.33
CA GLU A 152 -6.45 -11.79 22.08
C GLU A 152 -5.24 -11.97 21.14
N GLU A 153 -5.43 -12.66 20.00
CA GLU A 153 -4.41 -12.81 18.95
C GLU A 153 -4.22 -11.48 18.17
N ILE A 154 -5.31 -10.79 17.83
CA ILE A 154 -5.25 -9.50 17.11
C ILE A 154 -4.51 -8.42 17.90
N ASN A 155 -4.69 -8.36 19.21
CA ASN A 155 -3.99 -7.40 20.08
C ASN A 155 -2.46 -7.55 20.06
N GLU A 156 -1.93 -8.68 19.58
CA GLU A 156 -0.48 -8.88 19.42
C GLU A 156 0.09 -8.16 18.19
N PHE A 157 -0.77 -7.64 17.30
CA PHE A 157 -0.35 -6.88 16.12
C PHE A 157 -0.29 -5.35 16.35
N ASP A 158 -0.53 -4.88 17.59
CA ASP A 158 -0.36 -3.46 17.98
C ASP A 158 -1.13 -2.47 17.07
N ASP A 159 -2.39 -2.80 16.75
CA ASP A 159 -3.29 -2.07 15.83
C ASP A 159 -2.84 -2.02 14.36
N LEU A 160 -1.72 -2.66 14.01
CA LEU A 160 -1.25 -2.75 12.62
C LEU A 160 -2.08 -3.74 11.77
N PRO A 161 -2.12 -3.58 10.45
CA PRO A 161 -2.73 -4.53 9.54
C PRO A 161 -2.14 -5.94 9.68
N PHE A 162 -2.98 -6.95 9.63
CA PHE A 162 -2.58 -8.35 9.72
C PHE A 162 -3.33 -9.23 8.71
N ALA A 163 -2.73 -10.35 8.31
CA ALA A 163 -3.35 -11.32 7.44
C ALA A 163 -4.17 -12.33 8.24
N GLU A 164 -5.38 -12.72 7.76
CA GLU A 164 -6.19 -13.77 8.37
C GLU A 164 -5.40 -15.06 8.61
N ARG A 165 -4.50 -15.43 7.68
CA ARG A 165 -3.67 -16.65 7.76
C ARG A 165 -2.67 -16.65 8.91
N TRP A 166 -2.44 -15.52 9.58
CA TRP A 166 -1.53 -15.41 10.75
C TRP A 166 -2.24 -15.75 12.06
N LEU A 167 -3.57 -15.84 12.05
CA LEU A 167 -4.35 -16.22 13.21
C LEU A 167 -4.33 -17.75 13.40
N ASP A 168 -3.99 -18.20 14.57
CA ASP A 168 -3.94 -19.65 14.91
C ASP A 168 -5.33 -20.26 15.11
N SER A 169 -6.33 -19.44 15.38
CA SER A 169 -7.69 -19.88 15.70
C SER A 169 -8.38 -20.57 14.51
N SER A 170 -8.74 -21.81 14.69
CA SER A 170 -9.61 -22.53 13.73
C SER A 170 -10.98 -21.85 13.65
N ARG A 171 -11.34 -21.23 12.53
CA ARG A 171 -12.55 -20.44 12.28
C ARG A 171 -12.36 -18.93 12.52
N SER A 172 -11.15 -18.40 12.30
CA SER A 172 -10.84 -16.98 12.25
C SER A 172 -11.83 -16.20 11.39
N ALA A 173 -12.18 -16.66 10.20
CA ALA A 173 -13.13 -16.02 9.29
C ALA A 173 -14.50 -15.70 9.93
N MET A 174 -15.05 -16.60 10.77
CA MET A 174 -16.33 -16.34 11.45
C MET A 174 -16.19 -15.30 12.57
N ALA A 175 -15.07 -15.35 13.29
CA ALA A 175 -14.77 -14.38 14.34
C ALA A 175 -14.52 -12.99 13.75
N LEU A 176 -13.68 -12.89 12.71
CA LEU A 176 -13.41 -11.64 11.98
C LEU A 176 -14.70 -11.01 11.44
N ARG A 177 -15.59 -11.82 10.86
CA ARG A 177 -16.91 -11.31 10.44
C ARG A 177 -17.74 -10.74 11.59
N THR A 178 -17.68 -11.37 12.78
CA THR A 178 -18.38 -10.88 13.97
C THR A 178 -17.77 -9.58 14.46
N LEU A 179 -16.44 -9.49 14.49
CA LEU A 179 -15.69 -8.30 14.90
C LEU A 179 -15.91 -7.14 13.91
N LYS A 180 -15.91 -7.44 12.61
CA LYS A 180 -16.21 -6.45 11.55
C LYS A 180 -17.63 -5.89 11.68
N ASN A 181 -18.63 -6.76 11.90
CA ASN A 181 -20.01 -6.32 12.12
C ASN A 181 -20.18 -5.48 13.41
N ALA A 182 -19.29 -5.65 14.36
CA ALA A 182 -19.25 -4.85 15.59
C ALA A 182 -18.45 -3.53 15.44
N GLY A 183 -17.81 -3.29 14.28
CA GLY A 183 -16.98 -2.11 14.02
C GLY A 183 -15.65 -2.10 14.79
N ILE A 184 -15.19 -3.28 15.23
CA ILE A 184 -13.92 -3.45 15.95
C ILE A 184 -12.78 -3.68 14.98
N VAL A 185 -13.05 -4.42 13.90
CA VAL A 185 -12.07 -4.76 12.86
C VAL A 185 -12.58 -4.27 11.51
N LYS A 186 -11.70 -3.71 10.69
CA LYS A 186 -11.90 -3.39 9.28
C LYS A 186 -11.24 -4.47 8.43
N GLY A 187 -11.87 -4.90 7.35
CA GLY A 187 -11.27 -5.76 6.34
C GLY A 187 -10.92 -4.95 5.10
N TYR A 188 -9.80 -5.27 4.48
CA TYR A 188 -9.35 -4.68 3.22
C TYR A 188 -9.74 -5.61 2.07
N PRO A 189 -10.64 -5.19 1.17
CA PRO A 189 -11.02 -6.00 0.02
C PRO A 189 -9.86 -6.11 -0.97
N VAL A 190 -9.73 -7.25 -1.62
CA VAL A 190 -8.85 -7.42 -2.77
C VAL A 190 -9.25 -6.42 -3.86
N LEU A 191 -8.30 -5.64 -4.33
CA LEU A 191 -8.51 -4.65 -5.38
C LEU A 191 -8.28 -5.27 -6.76
N LYS A 192 -9.09 -4.88 -7.74
CA LYS A 192 -9.00 -5.36 -9.11
C LYS A 192 -9.28 -4.25 -10.12
N GLU A 193 -8.48 -4.19 -11.15
CA GLU A 193 -8.80 -3.50 -12.41
C GLU A 193 -9.84 -4.32 -13.21
N SER A 194 -10.15 -3.94 -14.42
CA SER A 194 -10.98 -4.72 -15.34
C SER A 194 -10.34 -6.09 -15.61
N ASP A 195 -11.18 -7.10 -15.89
CA ASP A 195 -10.69 -8.46 -16.15
C ASP A 195 -9.68 -8.50 -17.31
N GLY A 196 -8.54 -9.11 -17.06
CA GLY A 196 -7.45 -9.31 -18.03
C GLY A 196 -6.48 -8.14 -18.16
N GLN A 197 -6.62 -7.10 -17.35
CA GLN A 197 -5.64 -6.01 -17.28
C GLN A 197 -4.56 -6.31 -16.25
N LEU A 198 -3.34 -5.87 -16.53
CA LEU A 198 -2.19 -6.02 -15.66
C LEU A 198 -1.93 -4.72 -14.88
N ILE A 199 -1.42 -4.87 -13.68
CA ILE A 199 -0.98 -3.76 -12.82
C ILE A 199 0.42 -4.08 -12.33
N SER A 200 1.32 -3.11 -12.43
CA SER A 200 2.63 -3.10 -11.80
C SER A 200 2.65 -2.07 -10.67
N GLN A 201 3.34 -2.36 -9.60
CA GLN A 201 3.60 -1.49 -8.45
C GLN A 201 5.09 -1.50 -8.15
N ALA A 202 5.61 -0.35 -7.78
CA ALA A 202 6.90 -0.20 -7.11
C ALA A 202 6.69 0.72 -5.91
N GLU A 203 7.42 0.50 -4.80
CA GLU A 203 7.22 1.28 -3.58
C GLU A 203 8.47 1.41 -2.75
N HIS A 204 8.63 2.58 -2.16
CA HIS A 204 9.62 2.85 -1.13
C HIS A 204 9.05 3.70 0.00
N THR A 205 9.52 3.40 1.23
CA THR A 205 9.42 4.33 2.36
C THR A 205 10.60 5.30 2.33
N MET A 206 10.32 6.58 2.59
CA MET A 206 11.33 7.64 2.63
C MET A 206 11.02 8.68 3.71
N ILE A 207 12.05 9.40 4.12
CA ILE A 207 11.95 10.50 5.09
C ILE A 207 12.33 11.78 4.38
N VAL A 208 11.49 12.83 4.48
CA VAL A 208 11.80 14.16 3.96
C VAL A 208 12.91 14.79 4.79
N THR A 209 13.99 15.20 4.15
CA THR A 209 15.17 15.83 4.75
C THR A 209 15.24 17.33 4.43
N GLU A 210 16.25 18.05 4.93
CA GLU A 210 16.44 19.49 4.61
C GLU A 210 16.72 19.72 3.12
N ASP A 211 17.33 18.74 2.42
CA ASP A 211 17.83 18.89 1.04
C ASP A 211 17.13 17.96 0.02
N GLY A 212 16.05 17.25 0.41
CA GLY A 212 15.34 16.27 -0.44
C GLY A 212 14.71 15.16 0.38
N CYS A 213 14.99 13.90 0.10
CA CYS A 213 14.56 12.78 0.91
C CYS A 213 15.63 11.70 1.09
N GLU A 214 15.47 10.88 2.11
CA GLU A 214 16.26 9.68 2.35
C GLU A 214 15.36 8.44 2.18
N VAL A 215 15.66 7.58 1.22
CA VAL A 215 14.94 6.32 1.02
C VAL A 215 15.42 5.30 2.05
N THR A 216 14.52 4.90 2.95
CA THR A 216 14.85 4.00 4.09
C THR A 216 14.77 2.53 3.71
N THR A 217 14.12 2.18 2.63
CA THR A 217 13.98 0.83 2.07
C THR A 217 14.92 0.57 0.87
N ALA A 218 15.88 1.47 0.62
CA ALA A 218 16.88 1.30 -0.44
C ALA A 218 17.73 0.04 -0.22
N GLY A 219 17.94 -0.74 -1.28
CA GLY A 219 18.74 -1.98 -1.26
C GLY A 219 17.90 -3.25 -1.19
N ILE A 220 16.59 -3.16 -1.21
CA ILE A 220 15.69 -4.28 -1.51
C ILE A 220 15.55 -4.35 -3.04
N HIS A 221 16.48 -5.08 -3.67
CA HIS A 221 16.49 -5.34 -5.11
C HIS A 221 16.47 -6.84 -5.37
#